data_c6152a6430e61d8f779b1b84f3388af4
#
_entry.id   c6152a6430e61d8f779b1b84f3388af4
#
_cell.length_a   1.000
_cell.length_b   1.000
_cell.length_c   1.000
_cell.angle_alpha   90.00
_cell.angle_beta   90.00
_cell.angle_gamma   90.00
#
_symmetry.space_group_name_H-M   'P 1'
#
loop_
_entity.id
_entity.type
_entity.pdbx_description
1 polymer ?
#
loop_
_entity_poly.entity_id
_entity_poly.type
_entity_poly.pdbx_seq_one_letter_code
_entity_poly.pdbx_strand_id
1 'polypeptide(L)'
;MLYTERQWVPWYWWAALAGLALLLAGQLGLNRNVWWFAVPLVLFTALFAWFLFWLSRTTVSVEQDPDGTRWLLVDDANLPSTVVSRSMVVPGSARQNALGRQLDPAAYLVSRPWVSEHVLIVLDDPQDPTPYWLVSSKNPEAVLAAFAPGTTAG
;
A
#
# COMPACT_ATOMS: atom_id res chain seq x y z
N MET A 1 17.03 -11.50 -1.01
CA MET A 1 15.71 -10.90 -1.28
C MET A 1 15.14 -11.54 -2.53
N LEU A 2 13.97 -12.17 -2.41
CA LEU A 2 13.34 -12.90 -3.52
C LEU A 2 12.43 -12.01 -4.36
N TYR A 3 11.84 -10.98 -3.75
CA TYR A 3 10.93 -10.06 -4.42
C TYR A 3 10.89 -8.75 -3.64
N THR A 4 10.74 -7.65 -4.34
CA THR A 4 10.52 -6.36 -3.70
C THR A 4 9.71 -5.46 -4.64
N GLU A 5 8.77 -4.70 -4.06
CA GLU A 5 8.07 -3.62 -4.76
C GLU A 5 7.84 -2.46 -3.82
N ARG A 6 7.90 -1.26 -4.35
CA ARG A 6 7.52 -0.05 -3.64
C ARG A 6 6.30 0.54 -4.32
N GLN A 7 5.28 0.86 -3.54
CA GLN A 7 4.01 1.34 -4.07
C GLN A 7 4.04 2.86 -4.18
N TRP A 8 4.74 3.33 -5.21
CA TRP A 8 4.85 4.76 -5.49
C TRP A 8 3.49 5.34 -5.87
N VAL A 9 3.24 6.57 -5.39
CA VAL A 9 2.06 7.34 -5.80
C VAL A 9 2.16 7.64 -7.31
N PRO A 10 1.09 7.39 -8.10
CA PRO A 10 1.11 7.69 -9.53
C PRO A 10 1.32 9.18 -9.83
N TRP A 11 1.87 9.48 -11.01
CA TRP A 11 2.19 10.85 -11.41
C TRP A 11 0.98 11.77 -11.41
N TYR A 12 -0.20 11.25 -11.75
CA TYR A 12 -1.42 12.08 -11.81
C TYR A 12 -1.86 12.55 -10.43
N TRP A 13 -1.50 11.87 -9.35
CA TRP A 13 -1.74 12.37 -8.00
C TRP A 13 -0.89 13.61 -7.72
N TRP A 14 0.36 13.61 -8.20
CA TRP A 14 1.24 14.79 -8.10
C TRP A 14 0.66 15.97 -8.85
N ALA A 15 0.16 15.74 -10.08
CA ALA A 15 -0.47 16.78 -10.88
C ALA A 15 -1.73 17.32 -10.22
N ALA A 16 -2.57 16.46 -9.65
CA ALA A 16 -3.80 16.86 -8.97
C ALA A 16 -3.52 17.73 -7.75
N LEU A 17 -2.55 17.33 -6.92
CA LEU A 17 -2.19 18.12 -5.73
C LEU A 17 -1.46 19.43 -6.09
N ALA A 18 -0.67 19.44 -7.15
CA ALA A 18 -0.07 20.68 -7.66
C ALA A 18 -1.15 21.67 -8.10
N GLY A 19 -2.17 21.18 -8.83
CA GLY A 19 -3.31 21.99 -9.22
C GLY A 19 -4.10 22.52 -8.03
N LEU A 20 -4.30 21.66 -7.01
CA LEU A 20 -4.98 22.07 -5.78
C LEU A 20 -4.18 23.14 -5.02
N ALA A 21 -2.86 23.00 -4.96
CA ALA A 21 -1.99 23.99 -4.32
C ALA A 21 -2.09 25.35 -5.02
N LEU A 22 -2.10 25.35 -6.35
CA LEU A 22 -2.29 26.58 -7.13
C LEU A 22 -3.65 27.23 -6.86
N LEU A 23 -4.70 26.40 -6.81
CA LEU A 23 -6.05 26.90 -6.55
C LEU A 23 -6.16 27.53 -5.17
N LEU A 24 -5.66 26.84 -4.14
CA LEU A 24 -5.71 27.35 -2.77
C LEU A 24 -4.88 28.61 -2.60
N ALA A 25 -3.68 28.63 -3.18
CA ALA A 25 -2.81 29.82 -3.13
C ALA A 25 -3.44 31.00 -3.87
N GLY A 26 -4.08 30.72 -5.01
CA GLY A 26 -4.80 31.74 -5.78
C GLY A 26 -5.95 32.36 -4.99
N GLN A 27 -6.70 31.54 -4.25
CA GLN A 27 -7.78 32.02 -3.38
C GLN A 27 -7.25 32.97 -2.31
N LEU A 28 -6.15 32.62 -1.67
CA LEU A 28 -5.55 33.45 -0.62
C LEU A 28 -4.90 34.70 -1.17
N GLY A 29 -4.46 34.70 -2.44
CA GLY A 29 -3.81 35.82 -3.07
C GLY A 29 -4.74 36.85 -3.73
N LEU A 30 -6.05 36.56 -3.80
CA LEU A 30 -7.01 37.46 -4.44
C LEU A 30 -7.06 38.83 -3.74
N ASN A 31 -6.88 39.90 -4.52
CA ASN A 31 -6.91 41.28 -4.04
C ASN A 31 -5.88 41.59 -2.93
N ARG A 32 -4.76 40.86 -2.93
CA ARG A 32 -3.70 41.01 -1.92
C ARG A 32 -2.35 41.15 -2.59
N ASN A 33 -1.31 41.44 -1.78
CA ASN A 33 0.07 41.48 -2.24
C ASN A 33 0.48 40.09 -2.79
N VAL A 34 1.41 40.06 -3.74
CA VAL A 34 1.93 38.85 -4.36
C VAL A 34 2.43 37.82 -3.34
N TRP A 35 2.93 38.27 -2.19
CA TRP A 35 3.38 37.38 -1.14
C TRP A 35 2.26 36.50 -0.55
N TRP A 36 1.01 36.96 -0.60
CA TRP A 36 -0.14 36.18 -0.20
C TRP A 36 -0.46 35.04 -1.15
N PHE A 37 0.10 35.09 -2.34
CA PHE A 37 0.06 33.97 -3.29
C PHE A 37 1.32 33.10 -3.19
N ALA A 38 2.51 33.72 -3.19
CA ALA A 38 3.79 33.04 -3.26
C ALA A 38 4.08 32.19 -2.02
N VAL A 39 3.87 32.73 -0.82
CA VAL A 39 4.13 32.02 0.45
C VAL A 39 3.20 30.83 0.63
N PRO A 40 1.86 30.97 0.51
CA PRO A 40 0.98 29.81 0.58
C PRO A 40 1.26 28.76 -0.50
N LEU A 41 1.61 29.17 -1.71
CA LEU A 41 1.93 28.24 -2.78
C LEU A 41 3.11 27.35 -2.41
N VAL A 42 4.18 27.94 -1.89
CA VAL A 42 5.36 27.18 -1.44
C VAL A 42 5.01 26.24 -0.28
N LEU A 43 4.24 26.72 0.69
CA LEU A 43 3.86 25.93 1.87
C LEU A 43 2.96 24.74 1.47
N PHE A 44 1.95 24.96 0.64
CA PHE A 44 1.07 23.88 0.20
C PHE A 44 1.81 22.87 -0.68
N THR A 45 2.68 23.35 -1.58
CA THR A 45 3.47 22.46 -2.43
C THR A 45 4.39 21.57 -1.59
N ALA A 46 5.08 22.16 -0.61
CA ALA A 46 5.95 21.42 0.29
C ALA A 46 5.17 20.39 1.12
N LEU A 47 4.01 20.79 1.66
CA LEU A 47 3.16 19.90 2.46
C LEU A 47 2.65 18.72 1.62
N PHE A 48 2.16 19.00 0.40
CA PHE A 48 1.62 17.96 -0.46
C PHE A 48 2.72 17.02 -0.95
N ALA A 49 3.91 17.54 -1.28
CA ALA A 49 5.05 16.71 -1.67
C ALA A 49 5.46 15.79 -0.53
N TRP A 50 5.55 16.32 0.69
CA TRP A 50 5.85 15.51 1.87
C TRP A 50 4.81 14.40 2.07
N PHE A 51 3.52 14.75 1.95
CA PHE A 51 2.42 13.79 2.10
C PHE A 51 2.49 12.68 1.05
N LEU A 52 2.75 13.02 -0.22
CA LEU A 52 2.86 12.04 -1.28
C LEU A 52 4.08 11.13 -1.11
N PHE A 53 5.22 11.67 -0.69
CA PHE A 53 6.37 10.85 -0.36
C PHE A 53 6.09 9.91 0.80
N TRP A 54 5.39 10.41 1.81
CA TRP A 54 4.99 9.57 2.94
C TRP A 54 4.08 8.42 2.51
N LEU A 55 3.10 8.69 1.64
CA LEU A 55 2.23 7.66 1.08
C LEU A 55 3.00 6.65 0.22
N SER A 56 4.07 7.07 -0.42
CA SER A 56 4.88 6.21 -1.30
C SER A 56 5.84 5.30 -0.53
N ARG A 57 5.84 5.33 0.80
CA ARG A 57 6.74 4.49 1.61
C ARG A 57 6.34 3.04 1.67
N THR A 58 5.11 2.71 1.34
CA THR A 58 4.63 1.33 1.40
C THR A 58 5.48 0.44 0.52
N THR A 59 6.11 -0.56 1.14
CA THR A 59 7.00 -1.50 0.47
C THR A 59 6.56 -2.91 0.82
N VAL A 60 6.44 -3.76 -0.20
CA VAL A 60 6.18 -5.19 -0.06
C VAL A 60 7.41 -5.93 -0.56
N SER A 61 7.99 -6.77 0.27
CA SER A 61 9.16 -7.55 -0.10
C SER A 61 9.09 -8.96 0.47
N VAL A 62 9.79 -9.89 -0.18
CA VAL A 62 9.91 -11.27 0.25
C VAL A 62 11.39 -11.58 0.42
N GLU A 63 11.76 -12.05 1.60
CA GLU A 63 13.13 -12.44 1.92
C GLU A 63 13.16 -13.90 2.36
N GLN A 64 14.32 -14.53 2.21
CA GLN A 64 14.54 -15.89 2.65
C GLN A 64 15.70 -15.92 3.64
N ASP A 65 15.46 -16.52 4.80
CA ASP A 65 16.49 -16.72 5.82
C ASP A 65 17.46 -17.84 5.41
N PRO A 66 18.66 -17.88 6.02
CA PRO A 66 19.62 -18.97 5.76
C PRO A 66 19.05 -20.36 6.05
N ASP A 67 18.06 -20.49 6.94
CA ASP A 67 17.40 -21.75 7.26
C ASP A 67 16.33 -22.16 6.24
N GLY A 68 16.09 -21.32 5.22
CA GLY A 68 15.09 -21.58 4.19
C GLY A 68 13.71 -20.98 4.44
N THR A 69 13.45 -20.39 5.62
CA THR A 69 12.18 -19.75 5.92
C THR A 69 12.01 -18.48 5.11
N ARG A 70 10.87 -18.37 4.43
CA ARG A 70 10.53 -17.18 3.66
C ARG A 70 9.67 -16.23 4.49
N TRP A 71 9.99 -14.94 4.39
CA TRP A 71 9.31 -13.88 5.14
C TRP A 71 8.71 -12.88 4.19
N LEU A 72 7.44 -12.53 4.44
CA LEU A 72 6.79 -11.41 3.78
C LEU A 72 6.95 -10.18 4.66
N LEU A 73 7.55 -9.13 4.10
CA LEU A 73 7.78 -7.87 4.79
C LEU A 73 6.90 -6.79 4.16
N VAL A 74 6.04 -6.20 4.97
CA VAL A 74 5.17 -5.11 4.56
C VAL A 74 5.37 -3.97 5.55
N ASP A 75 6.03 -2.91 5.11
CA ASP A 75 6.46 -1.80 5.97
C ASP A 75 7.24 -2.33 7.18
N ASP A 76 6.72 -2.15 8.40
CA ASP A 76 7.37 -2.60 9.64
C ASP A 76 6.90 -3.97 10.10
N ALA A 77 5.94 -4.58 9.40
CA ALA A 77 5.41 -5.89 9.76
C ALA A 77 6.09 -6.99 8.97
N ASN A 78 6.24 -8.14 9.59
CA ASN A 78 6.79 -9.32 8.92
C ASN A 78 5.98 -10.55 9.24
N LEU A 79 5.90 -11.47 8.27
CA LEU A 79 5.09 -12.68 8.37
C LEU A 79 5.89 -13.87 7.84
N PRO A 80 6.12 -14.91 8.66
CA PRO A 80 6.77 -16.12 8.15
C PRO A 80 5.80 -16.98 7.35
N SER A 81 6.31 -17.64 6.32
CA SER A 81 5.49 -18.53 5.49
C SER A 81 4.99 -19.76 6.24
N THR A 82 5.59 -20.09 7.37
CA THR A 82 5.22 -21.27 8.17
C THR A 82 3.83 -21.17 8.80
N VAL A 83 3.30 -19.96 8.99
CA VAL A 83 1.97 -19.74 9.60
C VAL A 83 0.87 -19.54 8.55
N VAL A 84 1.19 -19.62 7.27
CA VAL A 84 0.22 -19.42 6.20
C VAL A 84 -0.51 -20.72 5.91
N SER A 85 -1.84 -20.73 6.04
CA SER A 85 -2.65 -21.88 5.70
C SER A 85 -3.00 -21.92 4.21
N ARG A 86 -3.29 -20.75 3.63
CA ARG A 86 -3.56 -20.62 2.20
C ARG A 86 -3.40 -19.17 1.78
N SER A 87 -3.30 -18.95 0.46
CA SER A 87 -3.20 -17.62 -0.11
C SER A 87 -3.91 -17.57 -1.46
N MET A 88 -4.31 -16.36 -1.85
CA MET A 88 -4.97 -16.16 -3.15
C MET A 88 -4.74 -14.72 -3.63
N VAL A 89 -4.92 -14.53 -4.94
CA VAL A 89 -4.93 -13.21 -5.56
C VAL A 89 -6.35 -12.66 -5.51
N VAL A 90 -6.50 -11.41 -5.05
CA VAL A 90 -7.75 -10.68 -5.12
C VAL A 90 -7.70 -9.77 -6.34
N PRO A 91 -8.43 -10.08 -7.44
CA PRO A 91 -8.40 -9.24 -8.62
C PRO A 91 -9.08 -7.89 -8.37
N GLY A 92 -8.80 -6.91 -9.23
CA GLY A 92 -9.39 -5.59 -9.10
C GLY A 92 -10.92 -5.61 -9.09
N SER A 93 -11.54 -6.56 -9.80
CA SER A 93 -13.00 -6.72 -9.81
C SER A 93 -13.59 -7.13 -8.45
N ALA A 94 -12.81 -7.78 -7.60
CA ALA A 94 -13.24 -8.22 -6.27
C ALA A 94 -12.82 -7.26 -5.15
N ARG A 95 -12.12 -6.19 -5.47
CA ARG A 95 -11.53 -5.26 -4.50
C ARG A 95 -12.57 -4.65 -3.57
N GLN A 96 -13.67 -4.20 -4.12
CA GLN A 96 -14.71 -3.52 -3.35
C GLN A 96 -15.32 -4.44 -2.29
N ASN A 97 -15.59 -5.69 -2.62
CA ASN A 97 -16.10 -6.67 -1.68
C ASN A 97 -15.06 -7.03 -0.63
N ALA A 98 -13.80 -7.25 -1.05
CA ALA A 98 -12.73 -7.62 -0.14
C ALA A 98 -12.43 -6.52 0.90
N LEU A 99 -12.50 -5.26 0.50
CA LEU A 99 -12.27 -4.11 1.39
C LEU A 99 -13.52 -3.67 2.13
N GLY A 100 -14.70 -4.05 1.68
CA GLY A 100 -15.97 -3.66 2.28
C GLY A 100 -16.63 -4.80 3.03
N ARG A 101 -17.61 -5.45 2.40
CA ARG A 101 -18.46 -6.45 3.05
C ARG A 101 -17.73 -7.65 3.61
N GLN A 102 -16.67 -8.09 2.93
CA GLN A 102 -15.95 -9.31 3.29
C GLN A 102 -14.76 -9.04 4.22
N LEU A 103 -14.47 -7.77 4.50
CA LEU A 103 -13.33 -7.41 5.33
C LEU A 103 -13.61 -7.70 6.80
N ASP A 104 -12.79 -8.55 7.40
CA ASP A 104 -12.82 -8.81 8.83
C ASP A 104 -12.11 -7.65 9.56
N PRO A 105 -12.74 -7.04 10.57
CA PRO A 105 -12.10 -5.95 11.32
C PRO A 105 -10.79 -6.34 12.00
N ALA A 106 -10.58 -7.63 12.29
CA ALA A 106 -9.35 -8.12 12.90
C ALA A 106 -8.24 -8.41 11.89
N ALA A 107 -8.52 -8.34 10.59
CA ALA A 107 -7.52 -8.60 9.55
C ALA A 107 -6.48 -7.48 9.50
N TYR A 108 -5.24 -7.87 9.16
CA TYR A 108 -4.19 -6.88 8.87
C TYR A 108 -4.36 -6.39 7.44
N LEU A 109 -4.62 -5.10 7.31
CA LEU A 109 -4.93 -4.48 6.02
C LEU A 109 -3.88 -3.44 5.65
N VAL A 110 -3.26 -3.61 4.49
CA VAL A 110 -2.45 -2.59 3.84
C VAL A 110 -2.98 -2.42 2.42
N SER A 111 -3.63 -1.31 2.16
CA SER A 111 -4.22 -1.03 0.85
C SER A 111 -3.93 0.41 0.44
N ARG A 112 -3.55 0.58 -0.82
CA ARG A 112 -3.33 1.91 -1.41
C ARG A 112 -4.35 2.14 -2.52
N PRO A 113 -4.94 3.34 -2.62
CA PRO A 113 -6.02 3.61 -3.59
C PRO A 113 -5.62 3.39 -5.04
N TRP A 114 -4.34 3.58 -5.36
CA TRP A 114 -3.83 3.44 -6.72
C TRP A 114 -3.40 2.02 -7.10
N VAL A 115 -3.50 1.08 -6.17
CA VAL A 115 -3.20 -0.33 -6.43
C VAL A 115 -4.52 -1.11 -6.33
N SER A 116 -4.97 -1.68 -7.46
CA SER A 116 -6.29 -2.31 -7.52
C SER A 116 -6.28 -3.77 -7.08
N GLU A 117 -5.17 -4.47 -7.25
CA GLU A 117 -5.07 -5.88 -6.92
C GLU A 117 -4.47 -6.10 -5.54
N HIS A 118 -4.81 -7.21 -4.91
CA HIS A 118 -4.39 -7.52 -3.55
C HIS A 118 -3.98 -8.98 -3.43
N VAL A 119 -3.20 -9.28 -2.40
CA VAL A 119 -2.89 -10.64 -1.96
C VAL A 119 -3.66 -10.89 -0.69
N LEU A 120 -4.38 -11.99 -0.64
CA LEU A 120 -5.05 -12.47 0.57
C LEU A 120 -4.25 -13.64 1.13
N ILE A 121 -3.80 -13.54 2.37
CA ILE A 121 -2.98 -14.56 3.01
C ILE A 121 -3.66 -14.97 4.31
N VAL A 122 -4.23 -16.17 4.33
CA VAL A 122 -4.94 -16.69 5.50
C VAL A 122 -3.95 -17.32 6.47
N LEU A 123 -4.02 -16.91 7.72
CA LEU A 123 -3.09 -17.33 8.75
C LEU A 123 -3.66 -18.47 9.58
N ASP A 124 -2.76 -19.32 10.07
CA ASP A 124 -3.06 -20.36 11.03
C ASP A 124 -1.98 -20.33 12.11
N ASP A 125 -2.04 -19.28 12.94
CA ASP A 125 -1.12 -19.06 14.05
C ASP A 125 -1.91 -19.01 15.36
N PRO A 126 -1.78 -20.00 16.23
CA PRO A 126 -2.53 -20.02 17.49
C PRO A 126 -2.15 -18.89 18.45
N GLN A 127 -1.00 -18.24 18.24
CA GLN A 127 -0.54 -17.14 19.09
C GLN A 127 -0.95 -15.77 18.56
N ASP A 128 -1.46 -15.70 17.34
CA ASP A 128 -1.86 -14.45 16.69
C ASP A 128 -3.33 -14.51 16.31
N PRO A 129 -4.19 -13.64 16.86
CA PRO A 129 -5.61 -13.64 16.54
C PRO A 129 -5.95 -13.10 15.16
N THR A 130 -4.98 -12.53 14.42
CA THR A 130 -5.20 -12.01 13.08
C THR A 130 -5.65 -13.13 12.14
N PRO A 131 -6.86 -13.03 11.52
CA PRO A 131 -7.35 -14.12 10.67
C PRO A 131 -6.66 -14.18 9.30
N TYR A 132 -6.32 -13.03 8.72
CA TYR A 132 -5.65 -12.97 7.43
C TYR A 132 -5.00 -11.60 7.22
N TRP A 133 -4.09 -11.56 6.26
CA TRP A 133 -3.50 -10.33 5.74
C TRP A 133 -4.07 -10.02 4.37
N LEU A 134 -4.51 -8.80 4.16
CA LEU A 134 -4.94 -8.29 2.85
C LEU A 134 -4.01 -7.14 2.47
N VAL A 135 -3.15 -7.36 1.49
CA VAL A 135 -2.08 -6.43 1.12
C VAL A 135 -2.20 -6.07 -0.35
N SER A 136 -2.20 -4.77 -0.65
CA SER A 136 -2.18 -4.31 -2.03
C SER A 136 -0.86 -4.67 -2.69
N SER A 137 -0.91 -5.11 -3.95
CA SER A 137 0.28 -5.44 -4.73
C SER A 137 0.04 -5.17 -6.21
N LYS A 138 1.06 -4.61 -6.86
CA LYS A 138 1.03 -4.40 -8.32
C LYS A 138 1.23 -5.70 -9.08
N ASN A 139 1.82 -6.71 -8.44
CA ASN A 139 2.05 -8.02 -9.04
C ASN A 139 1.82 -9.11 -7.99
N PRO A 140 0.54 -9.36 -7.64
CA PRO A 140 0.22 -10.29 -6.54
C PRO A 140 0.67 -11.72 -6.82
N GLU A 141 0.64 -12.14 -8.08
CA GLU A 141 1.08 -13.50 -8.45
C GLU A 141 2.57 -13.70 -8.17
N ALA A 142 3.40 -12.71 -8.48
CA ALA A 142 4.83 -12.78 -8.21
C ALA A 142 5.12 -12.80 -6.70
N VAL A 143 4.36 -12.03 -5.91
CA VAL A 143 4.51 -12.02 -4.45
C VAL A 143 4.21 -13.41 -3.89
N LEU A 144 3.11 -14.02 -4.29
CA LEU A 144 2.73 -15.35 -3.79
C LEU A 144 3.69 -16.44 -4.27
N ALA A 145 4.17 -16.35 -5.53
CA ALA A 145 5.12 -17.31 -6.05
C ALA A 145 6.47 -17.24 -5.31
N ALA A 146 6.88 -16.05 -4.88
CA ALA A 146 8.11 -15.89 -4.11
C ALA A 146 7.93 -16.29 -2.63
N PHE A 147 6.77 -15.97 -2.03
CA PHE A 147 6.54 -16.12 -0.60
C PHE A 147 6.03 -17.52 -0.23
N ALA A 148 4.94 -17.94 -0.85
CA ALA A 148 4.25 -19.16 -0.45
C ALA A 148 3.67 -19.90 -1.67
N PRO A 149 4.53 -20.46 -2.56
CA PRO A 149 4.05 -21.03 -3.82
C PRO A 149 3.14 -22.24 -3.63
N GLY A 150 3.28 -22.99 -2.53
CA GLY A 150 2.48 -24.18 -2.27
C GLY A 150 1.11 -23.90 -1.66
N THR A 151 0.79 -22.65 -1.31
CA THR A 151 -0.45 -22.28 -0.61
C THR A 151 -1.44 -21.54 -1.51
N THR A 152 -1.06 -21.24 -2.74
CA THR A 152 -1.90 -20.47 -3.66
C THR A 152 -3.11 -21.29 -4.07
N ALA A 153 -4.30 -20.74 -3.82
CA ALA A 153 -5.55 -21.31 -4.32
C ALA A 153 -5.69 -20.95 -5.79
N GLY A 154 -5.76 -21.98 -6.63
CA GLY A 154 -5.86 -21.80 -8.09
C GLY A 154 -7.16 -21.15 -8.54
#